data_1fff26480c438e82062d53e8c8b54952
#
_entry.id   1fff26480c438e82062d53e8c8b54952
#
_cell.length_a   1.000
_cell.length_b   1.000
_cell.length_c   1.000
_cell.angle_alpha   90.00
_cell.angle_beta   90.00
_cell.angle_gamma   90.00
#
_symmetry.space_group_name_H-M   'P 1'
#
loop_
_entity.id
_entity.type
_entity.pdbx_description
1 polymer ?
#
loop_
_entity_poly.entity_id
_entity_poly.type
_entity_poly.pdbx_seq_one_letter_code
_entity_poly.pdbx_strand_id
1 'polypeptide(L)'
;MTSAVTRKAEPGLRRAHIAIATVFAVHGSVTGNFATRIPWIKDQLDLSAGQLGLALVFPAIGASLAMPLAGRIMHRFGSRAALRGLLALWCAALATPAAAPGLVWLCGLLFVYGATSGMADVAMNALGVDVEQRKGKSIMSGLHGMWSAGTLAGSAIGVAAAHGGVDARLHLAVAAAVLVPLGYLACAGAPDIHPELEAEAPPRFALPPRSALVIGAIGFCAVFAEGASMDWCAVYLRDVTGASAGVAAASYTAFACTMAATRLAGDAVVRRLGPVRTVRAGGLLAVVGGLLVVAADAQPLAITGFALLGVGIAVVVPLCFAAAGHAGPVPSQAIAGVATVTYTSGLVAPAAIGVIANASSLTASFGLVTLLAAGLVVGAGVLRPAAGRAVSAPSGG
;
A
#
# COMPACT_ATOMS: atom_id res chain seq x y z
N MET A 1 -16.84 38.90 -16.32
CA MET A 1 -15.38 38.78 -16.27
C MET A 1 -14.96 38.39 -14.85
N THR A 2 -14.97 37.13 -14.55
CA THR A 2 -14.59 36.57 -13.24
C THR A 2 -13.09 36.26 -13.27
N SER A 3 -12.34 37.09 -12.57
CA SER A 3 -10.89 36.94 -12.35
C SER A 3 -10.60 35.59 -11.71
N ALA A 4 -9.98 34.69 -12.47
CA ALA A 4 -9.36 33.48 -11.96
C ALA A 4 -8.15 33.90 -11.09
N VAL A 5 -8.35 34.04 -9.80
CA VAL A 5 -7.27 34.21 -8.83
C VAL A 5 -6.48 32.89 -8.81
N THR A 6 -5.39 32.85 -9.55
CA THR A 6 -4.36 31.83 -9.42
C THR A 6 -3.81 31.92 -7.99
N ARG A 7 -4.38 31.11 -7.07
CA ARG A 7 -3.79 30.90 -5.74
C ARG A 7 -2.37 30.38 -5.93
N LYS A 8 -1.36 31.25 -5.77
CA LYS A 8 0.02 30.83 -5.59
C LYS A 8 0.03 29.80 -4.45
N ALA A 9 0.52 28.60 -4.74
CA ALA A 9 0.65 27.55 -3.74
C ALA A 9 1.46 28.12 -2.57
N GLU A 10 0.87 28.14 -1.36
CA GLU A 10 1.56 28.61 -0.17
C GLU A 10 2.86 27.82 0.00
N PRO A 11 4.01 28.49 0.24
CA PRO A 11 5.32 27.82 0.37
C PRO A 11 5.29 26.65 1.38
N GLY A 12 4.50 26.77 2.44
CA GLY A 12 4.28 25.72 3.44
C GLY A 12 3.64 24.45 2.89
N LEU A 13 2.67 24.57 1.96
CA LEU A 13 1.96 23.42 1.40
C LEU A 13 2.82 22.62 0.41
N ARG A 14 3.72 23.30 -0.34
CA ARG A 14 4.71 22.60 -1.18
C ARG A 14 5.71 21.81 -0.32
N ARG A 15 6.18 22.41 0.79
CA ARG A 15 7.08 21.74 1.74
C ARG A 15 6.41 20.51 2.36
N ALA A 16 5.16 20.64 2.78
CA ALA A 16 4.38 19.53 3.33
C ALA A 16 4.25 18.38 2.32
N HIS A 17 3.93 18.67 1.06
CA HIS A 17 3.84 17.64 0.02
C HIS A 17 5.17 16.91 -0.21
N ILE A 18 6.29 17.64 -0.32
CA ILE A 18 7.62 17.03 -0.48
C ILE A 18 7.96 16.16 0.73
N ALA A 19 7.68 16.64 1.94
CA ALA A 19 7.89 15.91 3.18
C ALA A 19 7.14 14.57 3.18
N ILE A 20 5.83 14.59 2.91
CA ILE A 20 5.02 13.37 2.89
C ILE A 20 5.44 12.45 1.73
N ALA A 21 5.76 12.98 0.55
CA ALA A 21 6.28 12.17 -0.55
C ALA A 21 7.59 11.44 -0.18
N THR A 22 8.49 12.14 0.55
CA THR A 22 9.73 11.53 1.07
C THR A 22 9.42 10.47 2.13
N VAL A 23 8.44 10.69 3.00
CA VAL A 23 7.98 9.69 3.98
C VAL A 23 7.50 8.41 3.27
N PHE A 24 6.69 8.54 2.22
CA PHE A 24 6.26 7.39 1.42
C PHE A 24 7.44 6.65 0.79
N ALA A 25 8.44 7.38 0.24
CA ALA A 25 9.63 6.77 -0.33
C ALA A 25 10.47 6.05 0.73
N VAL A 26 10.67 6.64 1.91
CA VAL A 26 11.36 6.00 3.04
C VAL A 26 10.64 4.73 3.48
N HIS A 27 9.30 4.80 3.65
CA HIS A 27 8.50 3.66 4.03
C HIS A 27 8.63 2.51 3.02
N GLY A 28 8.53 2.79 1.73
CA GLY A 28 8.74 1.79 0.68
C GLY A 28 10.16 1.24 0.66
N SER A 29 11.18 2.05 0.92
CA SER A 29 12.57 1.61 0.93
C SER A 29 12.84 0.56 2.03
N VAL A 30 12.20 0.66 3.20
CA VAL A 30 12.26 -0.38 4.23
C VAL A 30 11.78 -1.72 3.69
N THR A 31 10.61 -1.72 3.02
CA THR A 31 10.03 -2.93 2.42
C THR A 31 10.96 -3.55 1.37
N GLY A 32 11.53 -2.72 0.48
CA GLY A 32 12.43 -3.19 -0.58
C GLY A 32 13.73 -3.80 -0.05
N ASN A 33 14.35 -3.17 0.96
CA ASN A 33 15.55 -3.71 1.60
C ASN A 33 15.27 -5.06 2.26
N PHE A 34 14.16 -5.19 3.00
CA PHE A 34 13.79 -6.44 3.67
C PHE A 34 13.54 -7.56 2.67
N ALA A 35 12.74 -7.33 1.64
CA ALA A 35 12.32 -8.35 0.68
C ALA A 35 13.50 -9.05 0.01
N THR A 36 14.59 -8.32 -0.29
CA THR A 36 15.79 -8.86 -0.93
C THR A 36 16.62 -9.76 -0.02
N ARG A 37 16.36 -9.75 1.29
CA ARG A 37 17.11 -10.53 2.29
C ARG A 37 16.34 -11.71 2.87
N ILE A 38 15.10 -11.90 2.46
CA ILE A 38 14.28 -13.06 2.86
C ILE A 38 14.97 -14.39 2.52
N PRO A 39 15.58 -14.59 1.33
CA PRO A 39 16.29 -15.83 1.04
C PRO A 39 17.46 -16.09 2.02
N TRP A 40 18.24 -15.06 2.35
CA TRP A 40 19.33 -15.19 3.31
C TRP A 40 18.82 -15.59 4.71
N ILE A 41 17.70 -15.00 5.18
CA ILE A 41 17.10 -15.36 6.47
C ILE A 41 16.65 -16.82 6.46
N LYS A 42 16.04 -17.27 5.36
CA LYS A 42 15.61 -18.65 5.17
C LYS A 42 16.80 -19.61 5.30
N ASP A 43 17.88 -19.35 4.58
CA ASP A 43 19.07 -20.20 4.53
C ASP A 43 19.82 -20.16 5.88
N GLN A 44 19.93 -18.98 6.52
CA GLN A 44 20.62 -18.84 7.82
C GLN A 44 19.91 -19.60 8.95
N LEU A 45 18.59 -19.71 8.90
CA LEU A 45 17.78 -20.40 9.92
C LEU A 45 17.39 -21.83 9.50
N ASP A 46 17.88 -22.29 8.33
CA ASP A 46 17.55 -23.60 7.75
C ASP A 46 16.03 -23.87 7.70
N LEU A 47 15.27 -22.87 7.23
CA LEU A 47 13.81 -22.95 7.22
C LEU A 47 13.31 -23.70 5.97
N SER A 48 12.35 -24.61 6.19
CA SER A 48 11.56 -25.12 5.08
C SER A 48 10.72 -24.01 4.44
N ALA A 49 10.25 -24.21 3.20
CA ALA A 49 9.36 -23.28 2.52
C ALA A 49 8.08 -23.01 3.33
N GLY A 50 7.50 -24.04 3.97
CA GLY A 50 6.33 -23.91 4.83
C GLY A 50 6.58 -23.07 6.09
N GLN A 51 7.73 -23.25 6.74
CA GLN A 51 8.12 -22.47 7.92
C GLN A 51 8.35 -20.99 7.56
N LEU A 52 9.02 -20.72 6.43
CA LEU A 52 9.18 -19.36 5.94
C LEU A 52 7.82 -18.74 5.60
N GLY A 53 6.95 -19.49 4.88
CA GLY A 53 5.60 -19.04 4.56
C GLY A 53 4.79 -18.67 5.81
N LEU A 54 4.86 -19.53 6.86
CA LEU A 54 4.24 -19.23 8.15
C LEU A 54 4.80 -17.93 8.75
N ALA A 55 6.12 -17.75 8.77
CA ALA A 55 6.75 -16.56 9.33
C ALA A 55 6.32 -15.28 8.59
N LEU A 56 6.19 -15.32 7.24
CA LEU A 56 5.81 -14.20 6.41
C LEU A 56 4.32 -13.80 6.52
N VAL A 57 3.49 -14.59 7.22
CA VAL A 57 2.12 -14.18 7.56
C VAL A 57 2.11 -13.19 8.75
N PHE A 58 3.08 -13.25 9.63
CA PHE A 58 3.10 -12.45 10.87
C PHE A 58 3.16 -10.93 10.64
N PRO A 59 3.86 -10.38 9.64
CA PRO A 59 3.77 -8.96 9.31
C PRO A 59 2.33 -8.51 9.03
N ALA A 60 1.58 -9.28 8.26
CA ALA A 60 0.20 -8.92 7.93
C ALA A 60 -0.71 -9.00 9.17
N ILE A 61 -0.53 -10.00 10.04
CA ILE A 61 -1.23 -10.09 11.32
C ILE A 61 -0.90 -8.87 12.20
N GLY A 62 0.40 -8.57 12.35
CA GLY A 62 0.86 -7.43 13.15
C GLY A 62 0.27 -6.10 12.65
N ALA A 63 0.33 -5.86 11.34
CA ALA A 63 -0.24 -4.67 10.72
C ALA A 63 -1.76 -4.58 10.98
N SER A 64 -2.51 -5.64 10.68
CA SER A 64 -3.97 -5.65 10.84
C SER A 64 -4.43 -5.37 12.26
N LEU A 65 -3.72 -5.91 13.26
CA LEU A 65 -4.05 -5.70 14.67
C LEU A 65 -3.61 -4.33 15.19
N ALA A 66 -2.52 -3.77 14.68
CA ALA A 66 -1.97 -2.51 15.17
C ALA A 66 -2.50 -1.26 14.46
N MET A 67 -2.92 -1.34 13.20
CA MET A 67 -3.44 -0.20 12.43
C MET A 67 -4.52 0.62 13.16
N PRO A 68 -5.51 0.01 13.86
CA PRO A 68 -6.53 0.77 14.58
C PRO A 68 -5.96 1.66 15.70
N LEU A 69 -4.76 1.36 16.21
CA LEU A 69 -4.12 2.13 17.27
C LEU A 69 -3.50 3.43 16.74
N ALA A 70 -3.19 3.52 15.45
CA ALA A 70 -2.54 4.69 14.85
C ALA A 70 -3.33 5.98 15.08
N GLY A 71 -4.66 5.95 14.94
CA GLY A 71 -5.52 7.11 15.19
C GLY A 71 -5.41 7.65 16.62
N ARG A 72 -5.31 6.76 17.63
CA ARG A 72 -5.13 7.16 19.04
C ARG A 72 -3.76 7.74 19.30
N ILE A 73 -2.71 7.16 18.68
CA ILE A 73 -1.34 7.68 18.80
C ILE A 73 -1.28 9.09 18.21
N MET A 74 -1.90 9.30 17.04
CA MET A 74 -2.00 10.62 16.41
C MET A 74 -2.80 11.60 17.25
N HIS A 75 -3.91 11.16 17.87
CA HIS A 75 -4.70 11.99 18.77
C HIS A 75 -3.90 12.42 20.01
N ARG A 76 -3.16 11.48 20.62
CA ARG A 76 -2.43 11.73 21.87
C ARG A 76 -1.19 12.61 21.68
N PHE A 77 -0.45 12.40 20.60
CA PHE A 77 0.88 13.01 20.43
C PHE A 77 0.92 14.08 19.32
N GLY A 78 -0.20 14.32 18.62
CA GLY A 78 -0.22 15.11 17.39
C GLY A 78 0.30 14.31 16.18
N SER A 79 -0.15 14.70 14.99
CA SER A 79 0.07 13.91 13.77
C SER A 79 1.53 13.83 13.38
N ARG A 80 2.29 14.93 13.48
CA ARG A 80 3.71 14.98 13.10
C ARG A 80 4.57 14.16 14.05
N ALA A 81 4.37 14.28 15.36
CA ALA A 81 5.14 13.52 16.35
C ALA A 81 4.83 12.03 16.26
N ALA A 82 3.56 11.67 16.09
CA ALA A 82 3.13 10.30 15.88
C ALA A 82 3.78 9.70 14.64
N LEU A 83 3.70 10.37 13.48
CA LEU A 83 4.33 9.89 12.24
C LEU A 83 5.84 9.70 12.41
N ARG A 84 6.54 10.66 13.04
CA ARG A 84 7.98 10.54 13.32
C ARG A 84 8.32 9.30 14.14
N GLY A 85 7.61 9.09 15.24
CA GLY A 85 7.84 7.96 16.13
C GLY A 85 7.53 6.62 15.43
N LEU A 86 6.40 6.53 14.74
CA LEU A 86 5.98 5.31 14.05
C LEU A 86 6.89 4.98 12.86
N LEU A 87 7.28 5.97 12.06
CA LEU A 87 8.22 5.76 10.94
C LEU A 87 9.61 5.38 11.43
N ALA A 88 10.09 6.02 12.52
CA ALA A 88 11.38 5.66 13.11
C ALA A 88 11.36 4.23 13.66
N LEU A 89 10.29 3.82 14.34
CA LEU A 89 10.11 2.43 14.81
C LEU A 89 10.05 1.45 13.64
N TRP A 90 9.35 1.79 12.56
CA TRP A 90 9.31 0.99 11.34
C TRP A 90 10.70 0.82 10.70
N CYS A 91 11.43 1.93 10.53
CA CYS A 91 12.79 1.88 10.00
C CYS A 91 13.74 1.08 10.92
N ALA A 92 13.64 1.22 12.24
CA ALA A 92 14.46 0.49 13.19
C ALA A 92 14.12 -1.01 13.21
N ALA A 93 12.84 -1.37 13.08
CA ALA A 93 12.41 -2.76 13.04
C ALA A 93 13.00 -3.54 11.83
N LEU A 94 13.44 -2.83 10.77
CA LEU A 94 14.13 -3.44 9.63
C LEU A 94 15.37 -4.27 10.05
N ALA A 95 16.12 -3.84 11.06
CA ALA A 95 17.33 -4.51 11.51
C ALA A 95 17.07 -5.84 12.21
N THR A 96 15.84 -6.08 12.70
CA THR A 96 15.58 -7.15 13.65
C THR A 96 15.37 -8.54 13.04
N PRO A 97 14.69 -8.73 11.87
CA PRO A 97 14.39 -10.09 11.37
C PRO A 97 15.63 -10.93 11.04
N ALA A 98 16.70 -10.31 10.50
CA ALA A 98 17.93 -11.02 10.19
C ALA A 98 18.73 -11.46 11.44
N ALA A 99 18.43 -10.88 12.61
CA ALA A 99 19.05 -11.23 13.89
C ALA A 99 18.27 -12.32 14.66
N ALA A 100 17.17 -12.83 14.12
CA ALA A 100 16.37 -13.88 14.75
C ALA A 100 17.20 -15.15 14.98
N PRO A 101 17.21 -15.72 16.20
CA PRO A 101 17.94 -16.97 16.48
C PRO A 101 17.18 -18.24 16.07
N GLY A 102 15.93 -18.12 15.59
CA GLY A 102 15.11 -19.24 15.16
C GLY A 102 13.71 -18.81 14.76
N LEU A 103 12.90 -19.77 14.28
CA LEU A 103 11.58 -19.51 13.70
C LEU A 103 10.62 -18.74 14.62
N VAL A 104 10.51 -19.12 15.88
CA VAL A 104 9.58 -18.47 16.84
C VAL A 104 9.94 -17.00 17.03
N TRP A 105 11.23 -16.71 17.18
CA TRP A 105 11.72 -15.33 17.28
C TRP A 105 11.49 -14.55 15.98
N LEU A 106 11.72 -15.19 14.83
CA LEU A 106 11.45 -14.59 13.54
C LEU A 106 9.97 -14.20 13.41
N CYS A 107 9.05 -15.08 13.78
CA CYS A 107 7.60 -14.79 13.79
C CYS A 107 7.28 -13.58 14.68
N GLY A 108 7.83 -13.52 15.89
CA GLY A 108 7.62 -12.40 16.83
C GLY A 108 8.18 -11.08 16.30
N LEU A 109 9.39 -11.09 15.74
CA LEU A 109 10.04 -9.91 15.17
C LEU A 109 9.31 -9.43 13.91
N LEU A 110 8.84 -10.35 13.06
CA LEU A 110 8.05 -10.02 11.89
C LEU A 110 6.66 -9.48 12.26
N PHE A 111 6.07 -9.97 13.36
CA PHE A 111 4.83 -9.36 13.89
C PHE A 111 5.05 -7.90 14.29
N VAL A 112 6.12 -7.59 15.03
CA VAL A 112 6.47 -6.21 15.42
C VAL A 112 6.80 -5.37 14.19
N TYR A 113 7.54 -5.92 13.23
CA TYR A 113 7.84 -5.30 11.94
C TYR A 113 6.56 -4.91 11.21
N GLY A 114 5.58 -5.80 11.11
CA GLY A 114 4.29 -5.50 10.49
C GLY A 114 3.44 -4.51 11.28
N ALA A 115 3.42 -4.62 12.61
CA ALA A 115 2.67 -3.72 13.48
C ALA A 115 3.15 -2.26 13.33
N THR A 116 4.47 -2.06 13.33
CA THR A 116 5.05 -0.72 13.14
C THR A 116 4.83 -0.19 11.73
N SER A 117 4.94 -1.06 10.71
CA SER A 117 4.60 -0.74 9.33
C SER A 117 3.17 -0.24 9.19
N GLY A 118 2.21 -1.04 9.65
CA GLY A 118 0.79 -0.71 9.49
C GLY A 118 0.39 0.59 10.20
N MET A 119 0.91 0.83 11.40
CA MET A 119 0.65 2.10 12.10
C MET A 119 1.28 3.30 11.37
N ALA A 120 2.51 3.18 10.85
CA ALA A 120 3.16 4.22 10.08
C ALA A 120 2.41 4.48 8.77
N ASP A 121 1.92 3.43 8.11
CA ASP A 121 1.13 3.51 6.89
C ASP A 121 -0.17 4.31 7.11
N VAL A 122 -0.93 4.01 8.16
CA VAL A 122 -2.14 4.78 8.51
C VAL A 122 -1.80 6.26 8.74
N ALA A 123 -0.73 6.54 9.50
CA ALA A 123 -0.34 7.91 9.82
C ALA A 123 0.11 8.70 8.58
N MET A 124 0.93 8.10 7.69
CA MET A 124 1.38 8.78 6.48
C MET A 124 0.24 9.00 5.48
N ASN A 125 -0.69 8.04 5.35
CA ASN A 125 -1.87 8.19 4.50
C ASN A 125 -2.82 9.27 5.03
N ALA A 126 -3.05 9.33 6.33
CA ALA A 126 -3.88 10.38 6.95
C ALA A 126 -3.32 11.79 6.66
N LEU A 127 -2.00 11.98 6.80
CA LEU A 127 -1.36 13.26 6.48
C LEU A 127 -1.29 13.51 4.98
N GLY A 128 -1.16 12.47 4.14
CA GLY A 128 -1.26 12.57 2.69
C GLY A 128 -2.61 13.11 2.24
N VAL A 129 -3.70 12.59 2.83
CA VAL A 129 -5.08 13.04 2.58
C VAL A 129 -5.27 14.49 3.03
N ASP A 130 -4.77 14.88 4.21
CA ASP A 130 -4.83 16.28 4.68
C ASP A 130 -4.14 17.24 3.70
N VAL A 131 -2.94 16.89 3.23
CA VAL A 131 -2.22 17.69 2.24
C VAL A 131 -2.97 17.73 0.91
N GLU A 132 -3.57 16.64 0.47
CA GLU A 132 -4.41 16.58 -0.73
C GLU A 132 -5.59 17.53 -0.64
N GLN A 133 -6.34 17.49 0.47
CA GLN A 133 -7.49 18.35 0.74
C GLN A 133 -7.10 19.83 0.72
N ARG A 134 -6.02 20.20 1.43
CA ARG A 134 -5.52 21.59 1.45
C ARG A 134 -5.03 22.06 0.08
N LYS A 135 -4.49 21.17 -0.73
CA LYS A 135 -4.07 21.48 -2.12
C LYS A 135 -5.23 21.62 -3.08
N GLY A 136 -6.39 21.04 -2.76
CA GLY A 136 -7.55 20.99 -3.64
C GLY A 136 -7.30 20.24 -4.95
N LYS A 137 -6.32 19.32 -4.97
CA LYS A 137 -5.99 18.51 -6.15
C LYS A 137 -5.44 17.15 -5.73
N SER A 138 -5.78 16.11 -6.50
CA SER A 138 -5.29 14.75 -6.27
C SER A 138 -3.76 14.67 -6.26
N ILE A 139 -3.21 14.04 -5.22
CA ILE A 139 -1.78 13.74 -5.05
C ILE A 139 -1.54 12.33 -4.48
N MET A 140 -2.59 11.65 -4.00
CA MET A 140 -2.44 10.36 -3.32
C MET A 140 -1.81 9.28 -4.23
N SER A 141 -2.15 9.26 -5.51
CA SER A 141 -1.54 8.31 -6.44
C SER A 141 -0.04 8.55 -6.60
N GLY A 142 0.38 9.81 -6.72
CA GLY A 142 1.79 10.19 -6.76
C GLY A 142 2.54 9.84 -5.48
N LEU A 143 1.90 9.99 -4.30
CA LEU A 143 2.48 9.58 -3.02
C LEU A 143 2.73 8.06 -2.99
N HIS A 144 1.76 7.24 -3.42
CA HIS A 144 1.96 5.79 -3.57
C HIS A 144 2.99 5.44 -4.65
N GLY A 145 3.09 6.26 -5.70
CA GLY A 145 4.18 6.19 -6.69
C GLY A 145 5.57 6.39 -6.05
N MET A 146 5.68 7.34 -5.12
CA MET A 146 6.92 7.55 -4.34
C MET A 146 7.21 6.36 -3.42
N TRP A 147 6.19 5.72 -2.84
CA TRP A 147 6.36 4.46 -2.11
C TRP A 147 6.95 3.37 -3.02
N SER A 148 6.40 3.19 -4.22
CA SER A 148 6.90 2.22 -5.20
C SER A 148 8.34 2.54 -5.63
N ALA A 149 8.69 3.81 -5.84
CA ALA A 149 10.04 4.25 -6.15
C ALA A 149 11.01 3.96 -4.99
N GLY A 150 10.57 4.19 -3.75
CA GLY A 150 11.31 3.84 -2.55
C GLY A 150 11.56 2.33 -2.43
N THR A 151 10.54 1.52 -2.69
CA THR A 151 10.65 0.05 -2.70
C THR A 151 11.68 -0.40 -3.74
N LEU A 152 11.63 0.15 -4.94
CA LEU A 152 12.58 -0.17 -6.00
C LEU A 152 14.02 0.24 -5.60
N ALA A 153 14.20 1.43 -5.04
CA ALA A 153 15.51 1.90 -4.58
C ALA A 153 16.06 1.01 -3.45
N GLY A 154 15.23 0.69 -2.45
CA GLY A 154 15.60 -0.22 -1.37
C GLY A 154 15.95 -1.62 -1.88
N SER A 155 15.19 -2.14 -2.84
CA SER A 155 15.47 -3.43 -3.48
C SER A 155 16.79 -3.40 -4.25
N ALA A 156 17.07 -2.35 -5.00
CA ALA A 156 18.32 -2.22 -5.74
C ALA A 156 19.54 -2.20 -4.80
N ILE A 157 19.45 -1.48 -3.68
CA ILE A 157 20.48 -1.47 -2.63
C ILE A 157 20.65 -2.87 -2.04
N GLY A 158 19.55 -3.55 -1.73
CA GLY A 158 19.57 -4.88 -1.16
C GLY A 158 20.16 -5.94 -2.12
N VAL A 159 19.84 -5.86 -3.40
CA VAL A 159 20.43 -6.72 -4.45
C VAL A 159 21.93 -6.47 -4.57
N ALA A 160 22.36 -5.20 -4.63
CA ALA A 160 23.77 -4.85 -4.70
C ALA A 160 24.54 -5.36 -3.47
N ALA A 161 23.99 -5.21 -2.26
CA ALA A 161 24.58 -5.70 -1.02
C ALA A 161 24.63 -7.24 -1.00
N ALA A 162 23.59 -7.94 -1.51
CA ALA A 162 23.59 -9.39 -1.62
C ALA A 162 24.64 -9.89 -2.62
N HIS A 163 24.74 -9.24 -3.77
CA HIS A 163 25.71 -9.57 -4.81
C HIS A 163 27.16 -9.36 -4.33
N GLY A 164 27.37 -8.29 -3.52
CA GLY A 164 28.65 -8.01 -2.87
C GLY A 164 28.99 -8.93 -1.68
N GLY A 165 28.18 -9.94 -1.38
CA GLY A 165 28.40 -10.86 -0.25
C GLY A 165 28.25 -10.23 1.13
N VAL A 166 27.63 -9.04 1.23
CA VAL A 166 27.42 -8.35 2.51
C VAL A 166 26.44 -9.17 3.38
N ASP A 167 26.82 -9.45 4.62
CA ASP A 167 25.93 -10.10 5.59
C ASP A 167 24.63 -9.34 5.75
N ALA A 168 23.48 -10.06 5.77
CA ALA A 168 22.18 -9.42 5.81
C ALA A 168 21.93 -8.65 7.12
N ARG A 169 22.49 -9.08 8.25
CA ARG A 169 22.40 -8.37 9.53
C ARG A 169 23.05 -7.00 9.43
N LEU A 170 24.27 -6.96 8.86
CA LEU A 170 25.00 -5.71 8.64
C LEU A 170 24.26 -4.82 7.65
N HIS A 171 23.82 -5.38 6.50
CA HIS A 171 23.09 -4.60 5.50
C HIS A 171 21.82 -3.97 6.09
N LEU A 172 20.94 -4.77 6.73
CA LEU A 172 19.68 -4.25 7.26
C LEU A 172 19.89 -3.31 8.45
N ALA A 173 20.93 -3.51 9.27
CA ALA A 173 21.29 -2.58 10.34
C ALA A 173 21.78 -1.22 9.79
N VAL A 174 22.63 -1.23 8.77
CA VAL A 174 23.10 -0.01 8.11
C VAL A 174 21.94 0.71 7.40
N ALA A 175 21.09 -0.03 6.68
CA ALA A 175 19.91 0.54 6.06
C ALA A 175 18.97 1.19 7.11
N ALA A 176 18.72 0.53 8.23
CA ALA A 176 17.95 1.09 9.34
C ALA A 176 18.60 2.36 9.91
N ALA A 177 19.93 2.33 10.16
CA ALA A 177 20.68 3.47 10.68
C ALA A 177 20.63 4.71 9.76
N VAL A 178 20.51 4.50 8.44
CA VAL A 178 20.35 5.58 7.45
C VAL A 178 18.89 6.03 7.34
N LEU A 179 17.95 5.07 7.29
CA LEU A 179 16.53 5.37 7.07
C LEU A 179 15.85 6.03 8.28
N VAL A 180 16.27 5.71 9.52
CA VAL A 180 15.75 6.35 10.74
C VAL A 180 15.95 7.86 10.72
N PRO A 181 17.18 8.41 10.61
CA PRO A 181 17.38 9.86 10.57
C PRO A 181 16.75 10.49 9.32
N LEU A 182 16.81 9.82 8.16
CA LEU A 182 16.19 10.32 6.93
C LEU A 182 14.68 10.47 7.10
N GLY A 183 13.98 9.46 7.63
CA GLY A 183 12.56 9.49 7.92
C GLY A 183 12.20 10.54 8.96
N TYR A 184 13.00 10.66 10.02
CA TYR A 184 12.81 11.67 11.06
C TYR A 184 12.90 13.10 10.49
N LEU A 185 13.90 13.36 9.65
CA LEU A 185 14.09 14.66 9.00
C LEU A 185 13.00 14.94 7.96
N ALA A 186 12.58 13.93 7.18
CA ALA A 186 11.48 14.05 6.23
C ALA A 186 10.20 14.54 6.91
N CYS A 187 9.88 14.01 8.09
CA CYS A 187 8.71 14.43 8.86
C CYS A 187 8.75 15.89 9.34
N ALA A 188 9.91 16.58 9.31
CA ALA A 188 9.99 17.97 9.77
C ALA A 188 9.10 18.94 8.98
N GLY A 189 8.84 18.63 7.70
CA GLY A 189 7.93 19.41 6.85
C GLY A 189 6.49 18.93 6.85
N ALA A 190 6.17 17.83 7.54
CA ALA A 190 4.82 17.31 7.61
C ALA A 190 3.88 18.26 8.38
N PRO A 191 2.59 18.31 8.04
CA PRO A 191 1.60 19.06 8.81
C PRO A 191 1.58 18.62 10.26
N ASP A 192 1.38 19.56 11.17
CA ASP A 192 1.18 19.27 12.58
C ASP A 192 -0.27 19.56 12.94
N ILE A 193 -1.06 18.51 12.94
CA ILE A 193 -2.48 18.59 13.27
C ILE A 193 -2.60 18.07 14.68
N HIS A 194 -3.01 18.96 15.59
CA HIS A 194 -3.41 18.59 16.93
C HIS A 194 -4.93 18.49 16.92
N PRO A 195 -5.52 17.37 17.33
CA PRO A 195 -6.95 17.32 17.59
C PRO A 195 -7.29 18.36 18.64
N GLU A 196 -8.42 19.03 18.49
CA GLU A 196 -8.91 19.93 19.51
C GLU A 196 -8.95 19.19 20.84
N LEU A 197 -8.44 19.82 21.93
CA LEU A 197 -8.30 19.22 23.25
C LEU A 197 -9.64 18.74 23.85
N GLU A 198 -10.76 19.17 23.28
CA GLU A 198 -12.13 18.81 23.67
C GLU A 198 -12.69 17.60 22.89
N ALA A 199 -12.01 17.13 21.84
CA ALA A 199 -12.48 15.95 21.10
C ALA A 199 -12.16 14.68 21.89
N GLU A 200 -13.18 13.87 22.17
CA GLU A 200 -12.99 12.55 22.79
C GLU A 200 -11.99 11.70 21.99
N ALA A 201 -11.05 11.09 22.71
CA ALA A 201 -10.09 10.18 22.08
C ALA A 201 -10.85 9.02 21.39
N PRO A 202 -10.48 8.65 20.14
CA PRO A 202 -11.11 7.54 19.45
C PRO A 202 -11.09 6.27 20.32
N PRO A 203 -12.17 5.50 20.41
CA PRO A 203 -12.19 4.27 21.19
C PRO A 203 -11.11 3.29 20.71
N ARG A 204 -10.59 2.46 21.63
CA ARG A 204 -9.48 1.53 21.33
C ARG A 204 -9.79 0.59 20.18
N PHE A 205 -11.03 0.16 20.07
CA PHE A 205 -11.55 -0.74 19.06
C PHE A 205 -12.89 -0.17 18.55
N ALA A 206 -12.83 1.00 17.89
CA ALA A 206 -14.00 1.46 17.16
C ALA A 206 -14.20 0.61 15.93
N LEU A 207 -15.39 0.05 15.77
CA LEU A 207 -15.77 -0.52 14.49
C LEU A 207 -15.69 0.58 13.42
N PRO A 208 -15.06 0.28 12.27
CA PRO A 208 -15.02 1.24 11.18
C PRO A 208 -16.43 1.68 10.80
N PRO A 209 -16.65 2.95 10.48
CA PRO A 209 -17.96 3.38 9.98
C PRO A 209 -18.33 2.57 8.73
N ARG A 210 -19.62 2.34 8.51
CA ARG A 210 -20.09 1.53 7.36
C ARG A 210 -19.52 2.00 6.02
N SER A 211 -19.35 3.30 5.84
CA SER A 211 -18.70 3.88 4.67
C SER A 211 -17.25 3.41 4.51
N ALA A 212 -16.48 3.33 5.58
CA ALA A 212 -15.10 2.82 5.56
C ALA A 212 -15.06 1.32 5.23
N LEU A 213 -16.01 0.52 5.71
CA LEU A 213 -16.10 -0.91 5.36
C LEU A 213 -16.33 -1.10 3.86
N VAL A 214 -17.23 -0.33 3.25
CA VAL A 214 -17.54 -0.46 1.82
C VAL A 214 -16.38 0.06 0.95
N ILE A 215 -15.75 1.16 1.34
CA ILE A 215 -14.52 1.66 0.68
C ILE A 215 -13.40 0.63 0.84
N GLY A 216 -13.22 0.07 2.03
CA GLY A 216 -12.25 -0.97 2.34
C GLY A 216 -12.44 -2.23 1.51
N ALA A 217 -13.69 -2.64 1.23
CA ALA A 217 -13.98 -3.78 0.37
C ALA A 217 -13.49 -3.55 -1.08
N ILE A 218 -13.59 -2.32 -1.60
CA ILE A 218 -13.00 -1.97 -2.90
C ILE A 218 -11.47 -2.04 -2.84
N GLY A 219 -10.86 -1.51 -1.78
CA GLY A 219 -9.42 -1.65 -1.53
C GLY A 219 -8.99 -3.10 -1.40
N PHE A 220 -9.76 -3.94 -0.70
CA PHE A 220 -9.52 -5.37 -0.58
C PHE A 220 -9.45 -6.06 -1.94
N CYS A 221 -10.41 -5.80 -2.84
CA CYS A 221 -10.38 -6.38 -4.19
C CYS A 221 -9.11 -5.99 -4.95
N ALA A 222 -8.68 -4.74 -4.84
CA ALA A 222 -7.47 -4.26 -5.52
C ALA A 222 -6.19 -4.89 -4.94
N VAL A 223 -6.04 -4.89 -3.61
CA VAL A 223 -4.84 -5.44 -2.96
C VAL A 223 -4.81 -6.97 -3.07
N PHE A 224 -5.97 -7.64 -3.09
CA PHE A 224 -6.04 -9.06 -3.41
C PHE A 224 -5.47 -9.34 -4.81
N ALA A 225 -5.92 -8.59 -5.83
CA ALA A 225 -5.44 -8.75 -7.19
C ALA A 225 -3.95 -8.38 -7.32
N GLU A 226 -3.47 -7.36 -6.58
CA GLU A 226 -2.07 -6.97 -6.50
C GLU A 226 -1.22 -8.10 -5.91
N GLY A 227 -1.55 -8.60 -4.72
CA GLY A 227 -0.83 -9.67 -4.05
C GLY A 227 -0.84 -10.97 -4.86
N ALA A 228 -2.00 -11.37 -5.36
CA ALA A 228 -2.11 -12.54 -6.23
C ALA A 228 -1.22 -12.42 -7.47
N SER A 229 -1.17 -11.25 -8.10
CA SER A 229 -0.31 -11.03 -9.27
C SER A 229 1.17 -11.04 -8.89
N MET A 230 1.55 -10.37 -7.79
CA MET A 230 2.95 -10.32 -7.33
C MET A 230 3.50 -11.71 -6.99
N ASP A 231 2.73 -12.52 -6.30
CA ASP A 231 3.20 -13.81 -5.77
C ASP A 231 3.12 -14.93 -6.80
N TRP A 232 2.15 -14.88 -7.71
CA TRP A 232 1.79 -16.01 -8.55
C TRP A 232 1.98 -15.82 -10.05
N CYS A 233 2.26 -14.63 -10.56
CA CYS A 233 2.41 -14.42 -12.01
C CYS A 233 3.56 -15.26 -12.60
N ALA A 234 4.72 -15.33 -11.93
CA ALA A 234 5.85 -16.12 -12.40
C ALA A 234 5.56 -17.62 -12.31
N VAL A 235 4.88 -18.07 -11.24
CA VAL A 235 4.44 -19.47 -11.09
C VAL A 235 3.44 -19.81 -12.21
N TYR A 236 2.47 -18.93 -12.46
CA TYR A 236 1.49 -19.10 -13.53
C TYR A 236 2.16 -19.28 -14.90
N LEU A 237 3.11 -18.42 -15.25
CA LEU A 237 3.80 -18.53 -16.53
C LEU A 237 4.58 -19.85 -16.65
N ARG A 238 5.22 -20.31 -15.58
CA ARG A 238 5.94 -21.58 -15.59
C ARG A 238 5.02 -22.78 -15.72
N ASP A 239 4.00 -22.83 -14.89
CA ASP A 239 3.19 -24.03 -14.70
C ASP A 239 2.07 -24.15 -15.75
N VAL A 240 1.53 -23.01 -16.23
CA VAL A 240 0.44 -22.99 -17.22
C VAL A 240 0.96 -22.84 -18.65
N THR A 241 1.95 -21.96 -18.87
CA THR A 241 2.43 -21.67 -20.25
C THR A 241 3.78 -22.30 -20.56
N GLY A 242 4.38 -23.06 -19.65
CA GLY A 242 5.68 -23.71 -19.84
C GLY A 242 6.86 -22.73 -20.01
N ALA A 243 6.75 -21.52 -19.45
CA ALA A 243 7.77 -20.49 -19.62
C ALA A 243 9.09 -20.85 -18.94
N SER A 244 10.22 -20.42 -19.54
CA SER A 244 11.51 -20.44 -18.87
C SER A 244 11.52 -19.50 -17.67
N ALA A 245 12.46 -19.68 -16.72
CA ALA A 245 12.57 -18.86 -15.53
C ALA A 245 12.73 -17.35 -15.85
N GLY A 246 13.48 -17.03 -16.93
CA GLY A 246 13.67 -15.63 -17.36
C GLY A 246 12.38 -14.99 -17.89
N VAL A 247 11.60 -15.74 -18.69
CA VAL A 247 10.32 -15.26 -19.22
C VAL A 247 9.28 -15.17 -18.09
N ALA A 248 9.28 -16.10 -17.14
CA ALA A 248 8.43 -16.03 -15.96
C ALA A 248 8.71 -14.78 -15.13
N ALA A 249 9.97 -14.43 -14.92
CA ALA A 249 10.34 -13.18 -14.24
C ALA A 249 9.89 -11.93 -15.01
N ALA A 250 9.80 -11.96 -16.33
CA ALA A 250 9.33 -10.84 -17.13
C ALA A 250 7.86 -10.49 -16.86
N SER A 251 7.01 -11.44 -16.46
CA SER A 251 5.61 -11.17 -16.10
C SER A 251 5.49 -10.30 -14.86
N TYR A 252 6.27 -10.60 -13.82
CA TYR A 252 6.34 -9.77 -12.63
C TYR A 252 6.86 -8.36 -12.96
N THR A 253 7.93 -8.29 -13.76
CA THR A 253 8.50 -7.00 -14.19
C THR A 253 7.48 -6.16 -14.95
N ALA A 254 6.75 -6.77 -15.89
CA ALA A 254 5.71 -6.08 -16.65
C ALA A 254 4.60 -5.55 -15.74
N PHE A 255 4.09 -6.38 -14.82
CA PHE A 255 3.11 -5.98 -13.82
C PHE A 255 3.61 -4.82 -12.93
N ALA A 256 4.80 -4.96 -12.34
CA ALA A 256 5.36 -3.98 -11.42
C ALA A 256 5.66 -2.63 -12.10
N CYS A 257 6.23 -2.66 -13.32
CA CYS A 257 6.53 -1.46 -14.09
C CYS A 257 5.26 -0.71 -14.51
N THR A 258 4.26 -1.42 -15.01
CA THR A 258 3.00 -0.80 -15.43
C THR A 258 2.24 -0.22 -14.24
N MET A 259 2.24 -0.91 -13.10
CA MET A 259 1.66 -0.41 -11.86
C MET A 259 2.37 0.85 -11.38
N ALA A 260 3.70 0.86 -11.28
CA ALA A 260 4.47 2.02 -10.84
C ALA A 260 4.26 3.23 -11.77
N ALA A 261 4.34 3.02 -13.09
CA ALA A 261 4.11 4.07 -14.08
C ALA A 261 2.69 4.66 -13.96
N THR A 262 1.69 3.78 -13.79
CA THR A 262 0.29 4.22 -13.67
C THR A 262 0.07 4.96 -12.35
N ARG A 263 0.67 4.54 -11.23
CA ARG A 263 0.61 5.27 -9.95
C ARG A 263 1.18 6.68 -10.09
N LEU A 264 2.32 6.83 -10.73
CA LEU A 264 2.95 8.15 -10.94
C LEU A 264 2.11 9.06 -11.86
N ALA A 265 1.48 8.50 -12.89
CA ALA A 265 0.59 9.23 -13.80
C ALA A 265 -0.84 9.41 -13.25
N GLY A 266 -1.22 8.64 -12.25
CA GLY A 266 -2.60 8.47 -11.79
C GLY A 266 -3.28 9.75 -11.35
N ASP A 267 -2.57 10.64 -10.65
CA ASP A 267 -3.13 11.93 -10.23
C ASP A 267 -3.57 12.80 -11.41
N ALA A 268 -2.84 12.76 -12.54
CA ALA A 268 -3.24 13.47 -13.74
C ALA A 268 -4.51 12.89 -14.37
N VAL A 269 -4.63 11.57 -14.36
CA VAL A 269 -5.82 10.84 -14.84
C VAL A 269 -7.02 11.16 -13.95
N VAL A 270 -6.85 11.07 -12.64
CA VAL A 270 -7.91 11.35 -11.64
C VAL A 270 -8.41 12.78 -11.74
N ARG A 271 -7.52 13.76 -11.94
CA ARG A 271 -7.94 15.16 -12.15
C ARG A 271 -8.80 15.37 -13.40
N ARG A 272 -8.59 14.58 -14.47
CA ARG A 272 -9.35 14.68 -15.71
C ARG A 272 -10.67 13.92 -15.69
N LEU A 273 -10.68 12.71 -15.17
CA LEU A 273 -11.80 11.79 -15.23
C LEU A 273 -12.64 11.75 -13.94
N GLY A 274 -12.05 12.18 -12.82
CA GLY A 274 -12.59 11.98 -11.48
C GLY A 274 -12.38 10.54 -10.97
N PRO A 275 -12.50 10.32 -9.63
CA PRO A 275 -12.16 9.05 -9.00
C PRO A 275 -13.01 7.88 -9.52
N VAL A 276 -14.32 8.06 -9.62
CA VAL A 276 -15.25 6.99 -10.03
C VAL A 276 -14.97 6.49 -11.44
N ARG A 277 -14.79 7.40 -12.41
CA ARG A 277 -14.51 7.01 -13.80
C ARG A 277 -13.14 6.38 -13.94
N THR A 278 -12.16 6.88 -13.19
CA THR A 278 -10.79 6.33 -13.17
C THR A 278 -10.81 4.88 -12.66
N VAL A 279 -11.48 4.59 -11.54
CA VAL A 279 -11.57 3.24 -11.00
C VAL A 279 -12.40 2.32 -11.90
N ARG A 280 -13.46 2.81 -12.54
CA ARG A 280 -14.22 2.00 -13.51
C ARG A 280 -13.37 1.65 -14.74
N ALA A 281 -12.68 2.61 -15.32
CA ALA A 281 -11.81 2.36 -16.48
C ALA A 281 -10.66 1.42 -16.11
N GLY A 282 -10.03 1.64 -14.95
CA GLY A 282 -9.00 0.75 -14.40
C GLY A 282 -9.53 -0.65 -14.16
N GLY A 283 -10.68 -0.77 -13.50
CA GLY A 283 -11.34 -2.06 -13.25
C GLY A 283 -11.67 -2.81 -14.54
N LEU A 284 -12.14 -2.13 -15.58
CA LEU A 284 -12.36 -2.75 -16.90
C LEU A 284 -11.05 -3.24 -17.52
N LEU A 285 -9.96 -2.46 -17.44
CA LEU A 285 -8.65 -2.92 -17.89
C LEU A 285 -8.16 -4.12 -17.09
N ALA A 286 -8.39 -4.14 -15.77
CA ALA A 286 -8.05 -5.26 -14.92
C ALA A 286 -8.87 -6.52 -15.26
N VAL A 287 -10.15 -6.37 -15.57
CA VAL A 287 -11.00 -7.48 -16.04
C VAL A 287 -10.47 -8.02 -17.36
N VAL A 288 -10.17 -7.16 -18.33
CA VAL A 288 -9.58 -7.58 -19.62
C VAL A 288 -8.26 -8.28 -19.37
N GLY A 289 -7.37 -7.71 -18.51
CA GLY A 289 -6.11 -8.33 -18.14
C GLY A 289 -6.28 -9.71 -17.52
N GLY A 290 -7.22 -9.85 -16.57
CA GLY A 290 -7.53 -11.12 -15.93
C GLY A 290 -8.10 -12.16 -16.90
N LEU A 291 -8.98 -11.76 -17.82
CA LEU A 291 -9.49 -12.63 -18.89
C LEU A 291 -8.38 -13.09 -19.83
N LEU A 292 -7.43 -12.21 -20.19
CA LEU A 292 -6.25 -12.60 -20.98
C LEU A 292 -5.38 -13.61 -20.23
N VAL A 293 -5.19 -13.45 -18.90
CA VAL A 293 -4.46 -14.44 -18.10
C VAL A 293 -5.19 -15.76 -18.10
N VAL A 294 -6.49 -15.77 -17.83
CA VAL A 294 -7.32 -17.00 -17.76
C VAL A 294 -7.37 -17.73 -19.12
N ALA A 295 -7.40 -16.99 -20.23
CA ALA A 295 -7.44 -17.54 -21.57
C ALA A 295 -6.04 -17.79 -22.17
N ALA A 296 -4.96 -17.55 -21.41
CA ALA A 296 -3.61 -17.61 -21.97
C ALA A 296 -3.15 -19.04 -22.20
N ASP A 297 -2.94 -19.37 -23.45
CA ASP A 297 -2.21 -20.55 -23.94
C ASP A 297 -0.77 -20.22 -24.34
N ALA A 298 -0.43 -18.95 -24.42
CA ALA A 298 0.89 -18.43 -24.83
C ALA A 298 1.43 -17.38 -23.84
N GLN A 299 2.76 -17.40 -23.64
CA GLN A 299 3.47 -16.51 -22.70
C GLN A 299 3.21 -15.01 -22.94
N PRO A 300 3.24 -14.47 -24.18
CA PRO A 300 3.00 -13.05 -24.40
C PRO A 300 1.60 -12.60 -23.98
N LEU A 301 0.59 -13.48 -24.14
CA LEU A 301 -0.78 -13.20 -23.75
C LEU A 301 -0.90 -13.07 -22.24
N ALA A 302 -0.32 -14.01 -21.48
CA ALA A 302 -0.29 -13.96 -20.03
C ALA A 302 0.46 -12.71 -19.51
N ILE A 303 1.64 -12.39 -20.07
CA ILE A 303 2.43 -11.21 -19.69
C ILE A 303 1.63 -9.93 -19.93
N THR A 304 0.97 -9.82 -21.09
CA THR A 304 0.09 -8.66 -21.40
C THR A 304 -1.06 -8.59 -20.41
N GLY A 305 -1.66 -9.72 -20.05
CA GLY A 305 -2.73 -9.79 -19.04
C GLY A 305 -2.26 -9.27 -17.69
N PHE A 306 -1.11 -9.69 -17.20
CA PHE A 306 -0.52 -9.19 -15.95
C PHE A 306 -0.16 -7.70 -16.02
N ALA A 307 0.36 -7.22 -17.15
CA ALA A 307 0.62 -5.79 -17.35
C ALA A 307 -0.66 -4.96 -17.27
N LEU A 308 -1.76 -5.42 -17.87
CA LEU A 308 -3.07 -4.74 -17.81
C LEU A 308 -3.68 -4.78 -16.41
N LEU A 309 -3.52 -5.89 -15.66
CA LEU A 309 -3.89 -5.96 -14.25
C LEU A 309 -3.15 -4.87 -13.46
N GLY A 310 -1.83 -4.73 -13.66
CA GLY A 310 -1.02 -3.69 -13.01
C GLY A 310 -1.52 -2.27 -13.30
N VAL A 311 -1.83 -1.95 -14.57
CA VAL A 311 -2.45 -0.66 -14.94
C VAL A 311 -3.80 -0.49 -14.25
N GLY A 312 -4.63 -1.53 -14.30
CA GLY A 312 -6.04 -1.43 -13.90
C GLY A 312 -6.25 -1.19 -12.41
N ILE A 313 -5.43 -1.79 -11.55
CA ILE A 313 -5.61 -1.70 -10.10
C ILE A 313 -4.76 -0.61 -9.44
N ALA A 314 -3.77 -0.04 -10.14
CA ALA A 314 -2.72 0.81 -9.59
C ALA A 314 -3.22 1.97 -8.72
N VAL A 315 -4.30 2.64 -9.14
CA VAL A 315 -4.81 3.86 -8.49
C VAL A 315 -5.95 3.61 -7.50
N VAL A 316 -6.40 2.36 -7.36
CA VAL A 316 -7.58 2.04 -6.53
C VAL A 316 -7.30 2.32 -5.06
N VAL A 317 -6.20 1.79 -4.52
CA VAL A 317 -5.83 1.96 -3.10
C VAL A 317 -5.64 3.45 -2.74
N PRO A 318 -4.85 4.25 -3.50
CA PRO A 318 -4.75 5.68 -3.27
C PRO A 318 -6.11 6.39 -3.21
N LEU A 319 -7.02 6.04 -4.11
CA LEU A 319 -8.35 6.62 -4.14
C LEU A 319 -9.26 6.15 -3.01
N CYS A 320 -9.08 4.92 -2.51
CA CYS A 320 -9.74 4.47 -1.29
C CYS A 320 -9.31 5.29 -0.08
N PHE A 321 -8.02 5.59 0.08
CA PHE A 321 -7.53 6.45 1.17
C PHE A 321 -8.04 7.88 1.04
N ALA A 322 -8.01 8.46 -0.18
CA ALA A 322 -8.57 9.78 -0.43
C ALA A 322 -10.07 9.85 -0.08
N ALA A 323 -10.85 8.84 -0.47
CA ALA A 323 -12.28 8.74 -0.13
C ALA A 323 -12.52 8.56 1.37
N ALA A 324 -11.66 7.77 2.06
CA ALA A 324 -11.74 7.55 3.49
C ALA A 324 -11.59 8.85 4.30
N GLY A 325 -10.76 9.79 3.81
CA GLY A 325 -10.61 11.11 4.42
C GLY A 325 -11.89 11.95 4.49
N HIS A 326 -12.94 11.57 3.77
CA HIS A 326 -14.25 12.21 3.76
C HIS A 326 -15.37 11.30 4.30
N ALA A 327 -15.03 10.11 4.78
CA ALA A 327 -16.00 9.05 5.09
C ALA A 327 -16.57 9.08 6.52
N GLY A 328 -16.20 10.05 7.33
CA GLY A 328 -16.67 10.16 8.72
C GLY A 328 -16.19 11.41 9.44
N PRO A 329 -16.64 11.62 10.68
CA PRO A 329 -16.25 12.80 11.47
C PRO A 329 -14.76 12.80 11.88
N VAL A 330 -14.14 11.61 11.94
CA VAL A 330 -12.73 11.44 12.31
C VAL A 330 -11.99 10.76 11.13
N PRO A 331 -11.33 11.54 10.27
CA PRO A 331 -10.65 11.01 9.06
C PRO A 331 -9.65 9.89 9.35
N SER A 332 -8.84 10.03 10.40
CA SER A 332 -7.84 9.02 10.77
C SER A 332 -8.46 7.67 11.15
N GLN A 333 -9.64 7.66 11.77
CA GLN A 333 -10.38 6.44 12.10
C GLN A 333 -10.93 5.76 10.83
N ALA A 334 -11.49 6.53 9.91
CA ALA A 334 -11.99 6.00 8.65
C ALA A 334 -10.85 5.44 7.79
N ILE A 335 -9.71 6.15 7.72
CA ILE A 335 -8.50 5.70 7.03
C ILE A 335 -7.95 4.42 7.65
N ALA A 336 -7.85 4.34 8.99
CA ALA A 336 -7.43 3.12 9.68
C ALA A 336 -8.37 1.94 9.40
N GLY A 337 -9.68 2.18 9.37
CA GLY A 337 -10.68 1.17 9.04
C GLY A 337 -10.54 0.67 7.59
N VAL A 338 -10.38 1.59 6.64
CA VAL A 338 -10.13 1.24 5.23
C VAL A 338 -8.83 0.46 5.09
N ALA A 339 -7.74 0.89 5.72
CA ALA A 339 -6.45 0.21 5.68
C ALA A 339 -6.56 -1.22 6.24
N THR A 340 -7.20 -1.39 7.41
CA THR A 340 -7.37 -2.71 8.04
C THR A 340 -8.13 -3.66 7.12
N VAL A 341 -9.27 -3.25 6.55
CA VAL A 341 -10.06 -4.10 5.63
C VAL A 341 -9.26 -4.38 4.36
N THR A 342 -8.65 -3.36 3.77
CA THR A 342 -7.87 -3.47 2.53
C THR A 342 -6.71 -4.45 2.68
N TYR A 343 -5.92 -4.32 3.75
CA TYR A 343 -4.70 -5.12 3.93
C TYR A 343 -4.96 -6.51 4.52
N THR A 344 -6.16 -6.79 5.06
CA THR A 344 -6.58 -8.16 5.38
C THR A 344 -6.55 -9.06 4.12
N SER A 345 -6.65 -8.47 2.92
CA SER A 345 -6.45 -9.20 1.66
C SER A 345 -5.07 -9.84 1.55
N GLY A 346 -4.03 -9.22 2.13
CA GLY A 346 -2.67 -9.78 2.18
C GLY A 346 -2.57 -11.10 2.94
N LEU A 347 -3.50 -11.37 3.88
CA LEU A 347 -3.63 -12.67 4.54
C LEU A 347 -4.44 -13.66 3.71
N VAL A 348 -5.51 -13.17 3.07
CA VAL A 348 -6.49 -14.00 2.39
C VAL A 348 -6.02 -14.40 1.00
N ALA A 349 -5.36 -13.49 0.25
CA ALA A 349 -5.03 -13.73 -1.15
C ALA A 349 -4.09 -14.92 -1.36
N PRO A 350 -2.92 -15.05 -0.70
CA PRO A 350 -2.04 -16.19 -0.90
C PRO A 350 -2.71 -17.52 -0.57
N ALA A 351 -3.47 -17.56 0.54
CA ALA A 351 -4.19 -18.75 0.96
C ALA A 351 -5.30 -19.13 -0.03
N ALA A 352 -6.11 -18.18 -0.45
CA ALA A 352 -7.21 -18.42 -1.38
C ALA A 352 -6.70 -18.91 -2.74
N ILE A 353 -5.68 -18.24 -3.29
CA ILE A 353 -5.07 -18.66 -4.56
C ILE A 353 -4.49 -20.06 -4.43
N GLY A 354 -3.72 -20.36 -3.37
CA GLY A 354 -3.11 -21.67 -3.16
C GLY A 354 -4.15 -22.80 -2.99
N VAL A 355 -5.23 -22.58 -2.22
CA VAL A 355 -6.31 -23.55 -2.03
C VAL A 355 -7.04 -23.84 -3.35
N ILE A 356 -7.41 -22.80 -4.12
CA ILE A 356 -8.10 -22.97 -5.41
C ILE A 356 -7.15 -23.64 -6.42
N ALA A 357 -5.89 -23.24 -6.46
CA ALA A 357 -4.90 -23.83 -7.36
C ALA A 357 -4.73 -25.34 -7.09
N ASN A 358 -4.66 -25.73 -5.82
CA ASN A 358 -4.53 -27.13 -5.42
C ASN A 358 -5.82 -27.94 -5.67
N ALA A 359 -7.00 -27.35 -5.48
CA ALA A 359 -8.28 -28.01 -5.68
C ALA A 359 -8.73 -28.06 -7.14
N SER A 360 -8.23 -27.17 -7.98
CA SER A 360 -8.64 -27.04 -9.39
C SER A 360 -7.46 -26.65 -10.29
N SER A 361 -7.11 -25.37 -10.38
CA SER A 361 -5.99 -24.87 -11.18
C SER A 361 -5.61 -23.43 -10.84
N LEU A 362 -4.41 -23.01 -11.23
CA LEU A 362 -4.01 -21.60 -11.18
C LEU A 362 -4.89 -20.71 -12.07
N THR A 363 -5.36 -21.24 -13.20
CA THR A 363 -6.29 -20.55 -14.10
C THR A 363 -7.60 -20.23 -13.39
N ALA A 364 -8.17 -21.18 -12.62
CA ALA A 364 -9.37 -20.93 -11.80
C ALA A 364 -9.10 -19.88 -10.70
N SER A 365 -7.91 -19.88 -10.11
CA SER A 365 -7.50 -18.87 -9.13
C SER A 365 -7.51 -17.46 -9.72
N PHE A 366 -6.98 -17.28 -10.94
CA PHE A 366 -7.02 -15.99 -11.64
C PHE A 366 -8.43 -15.65 -12.17
N GLY A 367 -9.32 -16.62 -12.31
CA GLY A 367 -10.76 -16.40 -12.48
C GLY A 367 -11.36 -15.63 -11.29
N LEU A 368 -10.99 -15.99 -10.06
CA LEU A 368 -11.38 -15.24 -8.86
C LEU A 368 -10.82 -13.81 -8.88
N VAL A 369 -9.54 -13.63 -9.25
CA VAL A 369 -8.93 -12.29 -9.38
C VAL A 369 -9.72 -11.44 -10.39
N THR A 370 -10.10 -12.03 -11.53
CA THR A 370 -10.92 -11.36 -12.57
C THR A 370 -12.30 -10.96 -12.04
N LEU A 371 -12.94 -11.82 -11.25
CA LEU A 371 -14.22 -11.53 -10.61
C LEU A 371 -14.10 -10.36 -9.61
N LEU A 372 -13.05 -10.34 -8.79
CA LEU A 372 -12.77 -9.23 -7.86
C LEU A 372 -12.49 -7.93 -8.62
N ALA A 373 -11.78 -8.00 -9.76
CA ALA A 373 -11.59 -6.85 -10.64
C ALA A 373 -12.93 -6.31 -11.20
N ALA A 374 -13.88 -7.19 -11.55
CA ALA A 374 -15.23 -6.79 -11.91
C ALA A 374 -15.96 -6.08 -10.76
N GLY A 375 -15.71 -6.51 -9.51
CA GLY A 375 -16.18 -5.84 -8.31
C GLY A 375 -15.73 -4.37 -8.22
N LEU A 376 -14.53 -4.03 -8.71
CA LEU A 376 -14.05 -2.65 -8.77
C LEU A 376 -14.92 -1.80 -9.72
N VAL A 377 -15.34 -2.36 -10.86
CA VAL A 377 -16.18 -1.65 -11.84
C VAL A 377 -17.53 -1.31 -11.24
N VAL A 378 -18.16 -2.28 -10.60
CA VAL A 378 -19.50 -2.15 -9.99
C VAL A 378 -19.42 -1.21 -8.76
N GLY A 379 -18.46 -1.44 -7.89
CA GLY A 379 -18.31 -0.74 -6.62
C GLY A 379 -17.69 0.66 -6.71
N ALA A 380 -17.14 1.07 -7.85
CA ALA A 380 -16.45 2.37 -8.01
C ALA A 380 -17.27 3.58 -7.54
N GLY A 381 -18.59 3.48 -7.60
CA GLY A 381 -19.51 4.56 -7.16
C GLY A 381 -19.34 5.00 -5.72
N VAL A 382 -18.83 4.12 -4.86
CA VAL A 382 -18.56 4.38 -3.43
C VAL A 382 -17.45 5.45 -3.24
N LEU A 383 -16.55 5.58 -4.22
CA LEU A 383 -15.46 6.55 -4.21
C LEU A 383 -15.88 7.94 -4.68
N ARG A 384 -17.20 8.19 -4.82
CA ARG A 384 -17.71 9.53 -5.18
C ARG A 384 -17.39 10.51 -4.06
N PRO A 385 -16.76 11.66 -4.35
CA PRO A 385 -16.59 12.71 -3.37
C PRO A 385 -17.95 13.08 -2.75
N ALA A 386 -18.00 13.25 -1.41
CA ALA A 386 -19.19 13.78 -0.78
C ALA A 386 -19.51 15.13 -1.41
N ALA A 387 -20.74 15.31 -1.90
CA ALA A 387 -21.21 16.61 -2.36
C ALA A 387 -20.99 17.59 -1.21
N GLY A 388 -20.21 18.66 -1.45
CA GLY A 388 -19.88 19.64 -0.43
C GLY A 388 -21.16 20.04 0.28
N ARG A 389 -21.24 19.88 1.59
CA ARG A 389 -22.26 20.54 2.40
C ARG A 389 -22.06 22.04 2.16
N ALA A 390 -22.96 22.64 1.40
CA ALA A 390 -23.07 24.08 1.36
C ALA A 390 -23.18 24.49 2.86
N VAL A 391 -22.17 25.19 3.35
CA VAL A 391 -22.26 25.88 4.63
C VAL A 391 -23.42 26.86 4.44
N SER A 392 -24.59 26.51 4.96
CA SER A 392 -25.68 27.44 5.09
C SER A 392 -25.15 28.59 5.94
N ALA A 393 -24.98 29.75 5.30
CA ALA A 393 -24.69 30.99 6.00
C ALA A 393 -25.75 31.14 7.11
N PRO A 394 -25.38 31.53 8.35
CA PRO A 394 -26.35 31.82 9.37
C PRO A 394 -27.21 32.98 8.83
N SER A 395 -28.51 32.73 8.68
CA SER A 395 -29.50 33.76 8.41
C SER A 395 -29.46 34.72 9.60
N GLY A 396 -28.81 35.87 9.41
CA GLY A 396 -28.87 36.96 10.32
C GLY A 396 -30.34 37.38 10.51
N GLY A 397 -30.82 37.29 11.73
CA GLY A 397 -32.00 37.91 12.26
C GLY A 397 -31.58 38.84 13.38
#